data_8777f8812dfea7ac634b68a79bbcac2a
#
_entry.id   8777f8812dfea7ac634b68a79bbcac2a
#
_cell.length_a   1.000
_cell.length_b   1.000
_cell.length_c   1.000
_cell.angle_alpha   90.00
_cell.angle_beta   90.00
_cell.angle_gamma   90.00
#
_symmetry.space_group_name_H-M   'P 1'
#
loop_
_entity.id
_entity.type
_entity.pdbx_description
1 polymer ?
#
loop_
_entity_poly.entity_id
_entity_poly.type
_entity_poly.pdbx_seq_one_letter_code
_entity_poly.pdbx_strand_id
1 'polypeptide(L)'
;SKDGSAALCAQAVAEDARFRFIDQPNGGVATARNAGLDAARGEYIFFLDPDDWVEPDAAEVLYHAARNADADCVEFGLYLDSYDENDRLLHTQTSGSTLSGVYRGAPFKEHFDETASSYLVTNKLFRRAFLEQHRLRFSCHQLGEDGLFFVAFYRQNPGCLVVLEKPLYHYTAARRGSLSK
;
A
#
# COMPACT_ATOMS: atom_id res chain seq x y z
N SER A 1 -20.53 -2.00 -0.64
CA SER A 1 -20.77 -3.19 0.21
C SER A 1 -22.24 -3.31 0.56
N LYS A 2 -22.72 -4.55 0.80
CA LYS A 2 -24.12 -4.82 1.23
C LYS A 2 -24.21 -5.12 2.74
N ASP A 3 -23.10 -4.94 3.44
CA ASP A 3 -22.95 -5.13 4.88
C ASP A 3 -22.93 -3.78 5.63
N GLY A 4 -22.61 -3.76 6.90
CA GLY A 4 -22.56 -2.58 7.75
C GLY A 4 -21.39 -1.62 7.48
N SER A 5 -20.48 -1.88 6.53
CA SER A 5 -19.26 -1.11 6.31
C SER A 5 -19.53 0.37 6.02
N ALA A 6 -20.56 0.68 5.22
CA ALA A 6 -20.90 2.07 4.90
C ALA A 6 -21.30 2.89 6.15
N ALA A 7 -22.02 2.27 7.10
CA ALA A 7 -22.40 2.92 8.35
C ALA A 7 -21.18 3.21 9.24
N LEU A 8 -20.24 2.26 9.32
CA LEU A 8 -18.97 2.45 10.05
C LEU A 8 -18.13 3.56 9.43
N CYS A 9 -18.02 3.60 8.11
CA CYS A 9 -17.31 4.68 7.42
C CYS A 9 -17.95 6.06 7.67
N ALA A 10 -19.29 6.14 7.63
CA ALA A 10 -20.02 7.38 7.92
C ALA A 10 -19.78 7.84 9.37
N GLN A 11 -19.75 6.91 10.31
CA GLN A 11 -19.43 7.22 11.71
C GLN A 11 -18.01 7.76 11.85
N ALA A 12 -17.00 7.11 11.25
CA ALA A 12 -15.60 7.58 11.29
C ALA A 12 -15.46 9.01 10.74
N VAL A 13 -16.15 9.34 9.65
CA VAL A 13 -16.16 10.70 9.09
C VAL A 13 -16.82 11.72 10.05
N ALA A 14 -17.85 11.31 10.80
CA ALA A 14 -18.51 12.18 11.77
C ALA A 14 -17.62 12.43 13.00
N GLU A 15 -16.80 11.47 13.39
CA GLU A 15 -15.91 11.55 14.55
C GLU A 15 -14.61 12.30 14.26
N ASP A 16 -14.08 12.18 13.03
CA ASP A 16 -12.82 12.82 12.63
C ASP A 16 -12.88 13.37 11.20
N ALA A 17 -12.81 14.70 11.07
CA ALA A 17 -12.88 15.43 9.80
C ALA A 17 -11.70 15.13 8.85
N ARG A 18 -10.66 14.41 9.29
CA ARG A 18 -9.58 13.94 8.42
C ARG A 18 -10.02 12.76 7.55
N PHE A 19 -11.03 11.99 7.99
CA PHE A 19 -11.61 10.93 7.18
C PHE A 19 -12.49 11.50 6.07
N ARG A 20 -12.47 10.81 4.93
CA ARG A 20 -13.35 11.10 3.79
C ARG A 20 -13.91 9.78 3.28
N PHE A 21 -15.22 9.69 3.21
CA PHE A 21 -15.90 8.51 2.69
C PHE A 21 -16.34 8.77 1.24
N ILE A 22 -15.99 7.83 0.34
CA ILE A 22 -16.40 7.84 -1.06
C ILE A 22 -17.26 6.61 -1.29
N ASP A 23 -18.57 6.80 -1.38
CA ASP A 23 -19.50 5.74 -1.74
C ASP A 23 -19.67 5.71 -3.26
N GLN A 24 -19.45 4.54 -3.85
CA GLN A 24 -19.53 4.32 -5.28
C GLN A 24 -20.05 2.93 -5.62
N PRO A 25 -20.64 2.71 -6.80
CA PRO A 25 -20.96 1.37 -7.28
C PRO A 25 -19.73 0.47 -7.28
N ASN A 26 -19.93 -0.82 -6.96
CA ASN A 26 -18.83 -1.79 -6.96
C ASN A 26 -18.22 -1.92 -8.37
N GLY A 27 -16.98 -1.49 -8.50
CA GLY A 27 -16.17 -1.57 -9.72
C GLY A 27 -14.85 -2.31 -9.51
N GLY A 28 -14.71 -3.04 -8.39
CA GLY A 28 -13.48 -3.75 -8.01
C GLY A 28 -12.46 -2.86 -7.30
N VAL A 29 -11.38 -3.48 -6.82
CA VAL A 29 -10.33 -2.84 -6.02
C VAL A 29 -9.63 -1.71 -6.78
N ALA A 30 -9.30 -1.90 -8.05
CA ALA A 30 -8.66 -0.89 -8.90
C ALA A 30 -9.48 0.41 -8.99
N THR A 31 -10.81 0.28 -9.16
CA THR A 31 -11.73 1.43 -9.22
C THR A 31 -11.76 2.16 -7.88
N ALA A 32 -11.80 1.42 -6.76
CA ALA A 32 -11.79 2.00 -5.43
C ALA A 32 -10.47 2.74 -5.14
N ARG A 33 -9.33 2.13 -5.46
CA ARG A 33 -8.02 2.74 -5.28
C ARG A 33 -7.84 3.99 -6.16
N ASN A 34 -8.33 3.98 -7.40
CA ASN A 34 -8.29 5.16 -8.28
C ASN A 34 -9.15 6.30 -7.74
N ALA A 35 -10.35 6.02 -7.22
CA ALA A 35 -11.17 7.04 -6.56
C ALA A 35 -10.47 7.63 -5.33
N GLY A 36 -9.76 6.80 -4.57
CA GLY A 36 -8.90 7.25 -3.47
C GLY A 36 -7.76 8.15 -3.94
N LEU A 37 -7.07 7.79 -5.04
CA LEU A 37 -6.02 8.60 -5.65
C LEU A 37 -6.54 9.97 -6.09
N ASP A 38 -7.69 10.01 -6.75
CA ASP A 38 -8.29 11.26 -7.24
C ASP A 38 -8.74 12.19 -6.09
N ALA A 39 -9.08 11.61 -4.93
CA ALA A 39 -9.49 12.33 -3.74
C ALA A 39 -8.33 12.71 -2.80
N ALA A 40 -7.16 12.12 -2.98
CA ALA A 40 -6.02 12.28 -2.08
C ALA A 40 -5.48 13.72 -2.10
N ARG A 41 -5.12 14.24 -0.91
CA ARG A 41 -4.56 15.59 -0.72
C ARG A 41 -3.20 15.57 -0.01
N GLY A 42 -2.82 14.45 0.58
CA GLY A 42 -1.56 14.29 1.29
C GLY A 42 -0.36 14.41 0.35
N GLU A 43 0.80 14.70 0.90
CA GLU A 43 2.06 14.72 0.16
C GLU A 43 2.45 13.33 -0.33
N TYR A 44 2.16 12.33 0.48
CA TYR A 44 2.37 10.93 0.18
C TYR A 44 1.06 10.15 0.22
N ILE A 45 1.03 9.02 -0.46
CA ILE A 45 -0.11 8.10 -0.56
C ILE A 45 0.32 6.73 -0.05
N PHE A 46 -0.50 6.18 0.82
CA PHE A 46 -0.37 4.83 1.35
C PHE A 46 -1.68 4.08 1.11
N PHE A 47 -1.59 2.84 0.62
CA PHE A 47 -2.74 1.97 0.40
C PHE A 47 -2.87 0.99 1.57
N LEU A 48 -4.06 0.91 2.14
CA LEU A 48 -4.40 -0.02 3.22
C LEU A 48 -5.64 -0.80 2.81
N ASP A 49 -5.52 -2.11 2.74
CA ASP A 49 -6.65 -2.98 2.43
C ASP A 49 -7.54 -3.16 3.68
N PRO A 50 -8.85 -3.35 3.52
CA PRO A 50 -9.82 -3.28 4.63
C PRO A 50 -9.75 -4.47 5.60
N ASP A 51 -9.04 -5.51 5.27
CA ASP A 51 -8.80 -6.71 6.09
C ASP A 51 -7.43 -6.73 6.77
N ASP A 52 -6.65 -5.67 6.56
CA ASP A 52 -5.29 -5.52 7.06
C ASP A 52 -5.17 -4.38 8.10
N TRP A 53 -4.02 -4.28 8.74
CA TRP A 53 -3.72 -3.21 9.70
C TRP A 53 -2.23 -2.83 9.69
N VAL A 54 -1.89 -1.72 10.34
CA VAL A 54 -0.52 -1.19 10.36
C VAL A 54 -0.06 -0.94 11.80
N GLU A 55 1.25 -0.96 11.99
CA GLU A 55 1.85 -0.58 13.27
C GLU A 55 1.46 0.87 13.63
N PRO A 56 1.24 1.17 14.92
CA PRO A 56 0.80 2.49 15.36
C PRO A 56 1.73 3.64 14.93
N ASP A 57 3.03 3.37 14.79
CA ASP A 57 4.06 4.33 14.38
C ASP A 57 4.34 4.33 12.87
N ALA A 58 3.63 3.50 12.08
CA ALA A 58 3.91 3.30 10.66
C ALA A 58 3.89 4.62 9.88
N ALA A 59 2.86 5.43 10.06
CA ALA A 59 2.71 6.69 9.33
C ALA A 59 3.87 7.66 9.65
N GLU A 60 4.28 7.76 10.90
CA GLU A 60 5.38 8.62 11.33
C GLU A 60 6.72 8.14 10.75
N VAL A 61 7.03 6.86 10.92
CA VAL A 61 8.27 6.24 10.41
C VAL A 61 8.39 6.42 8.90
N LEU A 62 7.34 6.10 8.16
CA LEU A 62 7.31 6.18 6.70
C LEU A 62 7.43 7.62 6.21
N TYR A 63 6.71 8.55 6.85
CA TYR A 63 6.77 9.96 6.49
C TYR A 63 8.18 10.54 6.71
N HIS A 64 8.80 10.26 7.86
CA HIS A 64 10.15 10.73 8.14
C HIS A 64 11.18 10.13 7.19
N ALA A 65 11.09 8.84 6.88
CA ALA A 65 11.97 8.20 5.90
C ALA A 65 11.83 8.85 4.52
N ALA A 66 10.61 9.08 4.07
CA ALA A 66 10.34 9.72 2.79
C ALA A 66 10.86 11.15 2.73
N ARG A 67 10.60 11.96 3.76
CA ARG A 67 10.98 13.36 3.82
C ARG A 67 12.49 13.57 3.92
N ASN A 68 13.16 12.79 4.78
CA ASN A 68 14.60 12.90 4.99
C ASN A 68 15.42 12.59 3.72
N ALA A 69 14.92 11.67 2.90
CA ALA A 69 15.57 11.27 1.67
C ALA A 69 15.04 12.01 0.42
N ASP A 70 13.98 12.80 0.55
CA ASP A 70 13.20 13.33 -0.58
C ASP A 70 12.78 12.21 -1.55
N ALA A 71 12.24 11.12 -0.97
CA ALA A 71 11.97 9.89 -1.71
C ALA A 71 10.69 9.99 -2.55
N ASP A 72 10.70 9.35 -3.73
CA ASP A 72 9.50 9.13 -4.55
C ASP A 72 8.71 7.93 -4.08
N CYS A 73 9.40 6.96 -3.43
CA CYS A 73 8.78 5.81 -2.80
C CYS A 73 9.58 5.34 -1.58
N VAL A 74 8.87 4.89 -0.55
CA VAL A 74 9.43 4.13 0.57
C VAL A 74 8.82 2.75 0.54
N GLU A 75 9.65 1.71 0.43
CA GLU A 75 9.26 0.30 0.57
C GLU A 75 9.64 -0.21 1.96
N PHE A 76 8.84 -1.09 2.54
CA PHE A 76 9.04 -1.59 3.90
C PHE A 76 8.55 -3.02 4.06
N GLY A 77 8.95 -3.66 5.16
CA GLY A 77 8.61 -5.04 5.45
C GLY A 77 7.14 -5.26 5.84
N LEU A 78 6.71 -6.51 5.74
CA LEU A 78 5.38 -6.99 6.08
C LEU A 78 5.44 -8.00 7.21
N TYR A 79 4.39 -8.05 8.01
CA TYR A 79 3.98 -9.21 8.77
C TYR A 79 2.95 -10.00 7.96
N LEU A 80 3.13 -11.30 7.83
CA LEU A 80 2.18 -12.21 7.20
C LEU A 80 1.45 -12.95 8.32
N ASP A 81 0.24 -12.52 8.60
CA ASP A 81 -0.58 -13.04 9.68
C ASP A 81 -1.53 -14.12 9.17
N SER A 82 -1.46 -15.28 9.76
CA SER A 82 -2.35 -16.41 9.46
C SER A 82 -3.31 -16.65 10.63
N TYR A 83 -4.59 -16.84 10.32
CA TYR A 83 -5.67 -16.99 11.30
C TYR A 83 -6.36 -18.35 11.15
N ASP A 84 -6.91 -18.85 12.27
CA ASP A 84 -7.77 -20.04 12.26
C ASP A 84 -9.21 -19.71 11.82
N GLU A 85 -10.06 -20.74 11.80
CA GLU A 85 -11.48 -20.59 11.42
C GLU A 85 -12.30 -19.73 12.40
N ASN A 86 -11.77 -19.44 13.59
CA ASN A 86 -12.38 -18.62 14.64
C ASN A 86 -11.75 -17.23 14.73
N ASP A 87 -11.01 -16.79 13.71
CA ASP A 87 -10.28 -15.52 13.65
C ASP A 87 -9.22 -15.36 14.77
N ARG A 88 -8.62 -16.45 15.25
CA ARG A 88 -7.49 -16.40 16.17
C ARG A 88 -6.18 -16.43 15.39
N LEU A 89 -5.29 -15.52 15.73
CA LEU A 89 -3.95 -15.49 15.15
C LEU A 89 -3.20 -16.79 15.48
N LEU A 90 -2.79 -17.53 14.47
CA LEU A 90 -2.03 -18.76 14.57
C LEU A 90 -0.53 -18.51 14.47
N HIS A 91 -0.14 -17.69 13.53
CA HIS A 91 1.25 -17.48 13.17
C HIS A 91 1.45 -16.14 12.49
N THR A 92 2.57 -15.49 12.81
CA THR A 92 3.06 -14.30 12.13
C THR A 92 4.44 -14.58 11.57
N GLN A 93 4.65 -14.35 10.29
CA GLN A 93 5.94 -14.42 9.62
C GLN A 93 6.31 -13.04 9.08
N THR A 94 7.56 -12.64 9.21
CA THR A 94 8.05 -11.41 8.57
C THR A 94 8.43 -11.68 7.11
N SER A 95 8.09 -10.75 6.24
CA SER A 95 8.49 -10.73 4.84
C SER A 95 8.90 -9.30 4.47
N GLY A 96 9.92 -9.16 3.66
CA GLY A 96 10.41 -7.86 3.22
C GLY A 96 11.74 -7.98 2.50
N SER A 97 12.26 -6.87 2.05
CA SER A 97 13.60 -6.81 1.45
C SER A 97 14.66 -7.10 2.50
N THR A 98 15.66 -7.88 2.12
CA THR A 98 16.90 -8.04 2.90
C THR A 98 17.84 -6.84 2.73
N LEU A 99 17.51 -5.94 1.80
CA LEU A 99 18.24 -4.71 1.55
C LEU A 99 17.57 -3.56 2.28
N SER A 100 18.35 -2.74 2.93
CA SER A 100 17.89 -1.47 3.47
C SER A 100 18.78 -0.33 2.99
N GLY A 101 18.22 0.86 2.83
CA GLY A 101 18.99 2.01 2.41
C GLY A 101 18.25 3.00 1.53
N VAL A 102 19.01 3.98 1.03
CA VAL A 102 18.54 5.02 0.12
C VAL A 102 19.17 4.81 -1.25
N TYR A 103 18.34 4.58 -2.24
CA TYR A 103 18.75 4.30 -3.62
C TYR A 103 18.39 5.49 -4.50
N ARG A 104 19.40 6.09 -5.16
CA ARG A 104 19.23 7.26 -6.03
C ARG A 104 19.68 6.96 -7.44
N GLY A 105 18.83 7.32 -8.42
CA GLY A 105 19.15 7.13 -9.83
C GLY A 105 19.40 5.68 -10.23
N ALA A 106 18.95 4.73 -9.42
CA ALA A 106 19.09 3.31 -9.72
C ALA A 106 18.23 2.94 -10.94
N PRO A 107 18.78 2.25 -11.94
CA PRO A 107 18.00 1.69 -13.01
C PRO A 107 16.92 0.74 -12.45
N PHE A 108 15.74 0.80 -13.02
CA PHE A 108 14.61 -0.07 -12.67
C PHE A 108 15.01 -1.54 -12.50
N LYS A 109 15.88 -2.04 -13.40
CA LYS A 109 16.29 -3.45 -13.41
C LYS A 109 17.09 -3.83 -12.15
N GLU A 110 18.05 -3.00 -11.75
CA GLU A 110 18.89 -3.28 -10.57
C GLU A 110 18.03 -3.32 -9.29
N HIS A 111 17.15 -2.36 -9.14
CA HIS A 111 16.27 -2.33 -7.98
C HIS A 111 15.25 -3.48 -8.01
N PHE A 112 14.69 -3.79 -9.16
CA PHE A 112 13.69 -4.86 -9.32
C PHE A 112 14.28 -6.25 -9.01
N ASP A 113 15.46 -6.55 -9.52
CA ASP A 113 16.12 -7.85 -9.30
C ASP A 113 16.53 -8.03 -7.81
N GLU A 114 16.84 -6.95 -7.12
CA GLU A 114 17.32 -7.00 -5.73
C GLU A 114 16.22 -6.83 -4.68
N THR A 115 15.19 -6.05 -4.97
CA THR A 115 14.12 -5.72 -4.01
C THR A 115 12.76 -6.29 -4.37
N ALA A 116 12.62 -7.00 -5.48
CA ALA A 116 11.36 -7.57 -5.97
C ALA A 116 10.73 -8.61 -5.02
N SER A 117 10.87 -8.39 -3.72
CA SER A 117 10.22 -9.22 -2.69
C SER A 117 8.71 -9.06 -2.69
N SER A 118 8.17 -8.01 -3.29
CA SER A 118 6.74 -7.76 -3.27
C SER A 118 6.26 -6.83 -4.39
N TYR A 119 5.34 -7.34 -5.21
CA TYR A 119 4.56 -6.53 -6.16
C TYR A 119 3.39 -5.80 -5.50
N LEU A 120 3.24 -5.91 -4.18
CA LEU A 120 2.16 -5.29 -3.44
C LEU A 120 2.33 -3.78 -3.39
N VAL A 121 1.25 -3.05 -3.46
CA VAL A 121 1.24 -1.60 -3.25
C VAL A 121 1.05 -1.23 -1.78
N THR A 122 0.61 -2.17 -0.96
CA THR A 122 0.29 -1.98 0.45
C THR A 122 1.53 -1.89 1.35
N ASN A 123 2.69 -2.35 0.90
CA ASN A 123 3.96 -2.15 1.61
C ASN A 123 4.78 -0.98 1.05
N LYS A 124 4.11 0.00 0.46
CA LYS A 124 4.78 1.16 -0.16
C LYS A 124 4.09 2.47 0.17
N LEU A 125 4.90 3.49 0.45
CA LEU A 125 4.46 4.88 0.54
C LEU A 125 4.93 5.60 -0.72
N PHE A 126 4.00 6.17 -1.50
CA PHE A 126 4.30 6.83 -2.77
C PHE A 126 4.20 8.34 -2.66
N ARG A 127 5.11 9.09 -3.28
CA ARG A 127 4.97 10.54 -3.44
C ARG A 127 3.81 10.85 -4.39
N ARG A 128 2.78 11.55 -3.89
CA ARG A 128 1.59 11.89 -4.69
C ARG A 128 1.95 12.67 -5.96
N ALA A 129 2.81 13.68 -5.85
CA ALA A 129 3.21 14.50 -7.00
C ALA A 129 3.85 13.66 -8.13
N PHE A 130 4.63 12.62 -7.79
CA PHE A 130 5.20 11.70 -8.78
C PHE A 130 4.09 10.90 -9.49
N LEU A 131 3.13 10.35 -8.75
CA LEU A 131 2.00 9.61 -9.34
C LEU A 131 1.16 10.48 -10.27
N GLU A 132 0.90 11.74 -9.87
CA GLU A 132 0.14 12.72 -10.67
C GLU A 132 0.88 13.14 -11.94
N GLN A 133 2.17 13.48 -11.82
CA GLN A 133 3.01 13.87 -12.96
C GLN A 133 3.01 12.81 -14.05
N HIS A 134 3.09 11.53 -13.67
CA HIS A 134 3.13 10.41 -14.59
C HIS A 134 1.76 9.79 -14.87
N ARG A 135 0.67 10.37 -14.33
CA ARG A 135 -0.72 9.92 -14.50
C ARG A 135 -0.91 8.44 -14.16
N LEU A 136 -0.21 7.97 -13.13
CA LEU A 136 -0.27 6.57 -12.73
C LEU A 136 -1.62 6.25 -12.08
N ARG A 137 -2.28 5.22 -12.60
CA ARG A 137 -3.57 4.72 -12.13
C ARG A 137 -3.59 3.19 -12.19
N PHE A 138 -4.39 2.59 -11.35
CA PHE A 138 -4.62 1.15 -11.40
C PHE A 138 -5.39 0.77 -12.65
N SER A 139 -4.96 -0.32 -13.29
CA SER A 139 -5.66 -0.90 -14.42
C SER A 139 -6.89 -1.67 -13.94
N CYS A 140 -8.01 -1.55 -14.66
CA CYS A 140 -9.26 -2.26 -14.34
C CYS A 140 -9.23 -3.76 -14.70
N HIS A 141 -8.05 -4.38 -14.82
CA HIS A 141 -7.92 -5.82 -14.96
C HIS A 141 -8.27 -6.52 -13.64
N GLN A 142 -8.91 -7.67 -13.71
CA GLN A 142 -9.43 -8.37 -12.53
C GLN A 142 -8.36 -8.99 -11.64
N LEU A 143 -7.15 -9.22 -12.14
CA LEU A 143 -6.04 -9.84 -11.42
C LEU A 143 -4.73 -9.13 -11.77
N GLY A 144 -3.88 -8.94 -10.73
CA GLY A 144 -2.53 -8.40 -10.91
C GLY A 144 -2.47 -6.88 -11.08
N GLU A 145 -3.50 -6.14 -10.68
CA GLU A 145 -3.55 -4.68 -10.74
C GLU A 145 -2.40 -4.03 -9.95
N ASP A 146 -2.01 -4.63 -8.81
CA ASP A 146 -0.88 -4.19 -7.99
C ASP A 146 0.43 -4.30 -8.76
N GLY A 147 0.69 -5.47 -9.35
CA GLY A 147 1.90 -5.70 -10.13
C GLY A 147 1.98 -4.79 -11.35
N LEU A 148 0.87 -4.56 -12.04
CA LEU A 148 0.83 -3.63 -13.17
C LEU A 148 1.09 -2.19 -12.73
N PHE A 149 0.52 -1.75 -11.60
CA PHE A 149 0.78 -0.42 -11.03
C PHE A 149 2.23 -0.28 -10.62
N PHE A 150 2.78 -1.28 -9.93
CA PHE A 150 4.16 -1.34 -9.51
C PHE A 150 5.13 -1.22 -10.71
N VAL A 151 4.94 -2.03 -11.74
CA VAL A 151 5.76 -1.96 -12.97
C VAL A 151 5.61 -0.60 -13.66
N ALA A 152 4.40 -0.07 -13.73
CA ALA A 152 4.16 1.26 -14.31
C ALA A 152 4.89 2.36 -13.54
N PHE A 153 4.89 2.30 -12.21
CA PHE A 153 5.62 3.23 -11.34
C PHE A 153 7.13 3.19 -11.60
N TYR A 154 7.73 2.01 -11.54
CA TYR A 154 9.19 1.85 -11.71
C TYR A 154 9.66 2.21 -13.12
N ARG A 155 8.86 2.00 -14.16
CA ARG A 155 9.19 2.41 -15.53
C ARG A 155 9.30 3.92 -15.71
N GLN A 156 8.81 4.72 -14.78
CA GLN A 156 8.99 6.17 -14.77
C GLN A 156 10.34 6.61 -14.17
N ASN A 157 11.20 5.66 -13.79
CA ASN A 157 12.52 5.91 -13.19
C ASN A 157 12.44 6.87 -11.99
N PRO A 158 11.82 6.44 -10.86
CA PRO A 158 11.79 7.28 -9.67
C PRO A 158 13.21 7.67 -9.25
N GLY A 159 13.39 8.94 -8.90
CA GLY A 159 14.71 9.52 -8.62
C GLY A 159 15.29 9.06 -7.28
N CYS A 160 14.43 8.71 -6.33
CA CYS A 160 14.85 8.25 -5.00
C CYS A 160 13.87 7.21 -4.43
N LEU A 161 14.43 6.06 -4.04
CA LEU A 161 13.74 5.00 -3.33
C LEU A 161 14.39 4.80 -1.97
N VAL A 162 13.58 4.61 -0.94
CA VAL A 162 14.03 4.19 0.39
C VAL A 162 13.48 2.80 0.66
N VAL A 163 14.32 1.90 1.16
CA VAL A 163 13.94 0.56 1.57
C VAL A 163 14.21 0.42 3.06
N LEU A 164 13.20 0.04 3.82
CA LEU A 164 13.27 -0.21 5.25
C LEU A 164 13.10 -1.72 5.51
N GLU A 165 13.97 -2.30 6.32
CA GLU A 165 13.80 -3.68 6.79
C GLU A 165 12.62 -3.83 7.76
N LYS A 166 12.28 -2.74 8.48
CA LYS A 166 11.25 -2.75 9.51
C LYS A 166 9.89 -3.15 8.92
N PRO A 167 9.25 -4.23 9.37
CA PRO A 167 7.88 -4.53 9.01
C PRO A 167 6.94 -3.54 9.72
N LEU A 168 6.00 -2.99 8.95
CA LEU A 168 5.07 -1.97 9.44
C LEU A 168 3.61 -2.24 9.05
N TYR A 169 3.37 -3.28 8.27
CA TYR A 169 2.06 -3.64 7.74
C TYR A 169 1.77 -5.11 8.04
N HIS A 170 0.59 -5.39 8.55
CA HIS A 170 0.09 -6.73 8.82
C HIS A 170 -0.84 -7.17 7.71
N TYR A 171 -0.34 -8.07 6.88
CA TYR A 171 -1.08 -8.67 5.78
C TYR A 171 -1.79 -9.94 6.26
N THR A 172 -3.10 -9.98 6.11
CA THR A 172 -3.93 -11.14 6.45
C THR A 172 -3.78 -12.22 5.39
N ALA A 173 -2.81 -13.13 5.56
CA ALA A 173 -2.40 -14.10 4.55
C ALA A 173 -3.37 -15.25 4.34
N ALA A 174 -4.14 -15.66 5.37
CA ALA A 174 -5.08 -16.76 5.29
C ALA A 174 -6.27 -16.51 6.20
N ARG A 175 -7.39 -16.14 5.62
CA ARG A 175 -8.67 -15.99 6.29
C ARG A 175 -9.76 -16.64 5.46
N ARG A 176 -10.77 -17.24 6.10
CA ARG A 176 -11.90 -17.83 5.40
C ARG A 176 -12.65 -16.75 4.60
N GLY A 177 -12.69 -16.90 3.27
CA GLY A 177 -13.32 -15.92 2.38
C GLY A 177 -12.37 -14.91 1.72
N SER A 178 -11.07 -14.94 2.00
CA SER A 178 -10.08 -14.16 1.27
C SER A 178 -10.09 -14.51 -0.22
N LEU A 179 -9.89 -13.50 -1.08
CA LEU A 179 -9.76 -13.66 -2.53
C LEU A 179 -8.42 -14.29 -2.92
N SER A 180 -7.41 -14.19 -2.05
CA SER A 180 -6.11 -14.82 -2.21
C SER A 180 -6.19 -16.29 -1.77
N LYS A 181 -6.47 -17.19 -2.72
CA LYS A 181 -6.34 -18.64 -2.55
C LYS A 181 -5.18 -19.14 -3.38
#